data_67ad85bd7be0b61255179ad108fb9bc3
#
_entry.id   67ad85bd7be0b61255179ad108fb9bc3
#
_cell.length_a   1.000
_cell.length_b   1.000
_cell.length_c   1.000
_cell.angle_alpha   90.00
_cell.angle_beta   90.00
_cell.angle_gamma   90.00
#
_symmetry.space_group_name_H-M   'P 1'
#
loop_
_entity.id
_entity.type
_entity.pdbx_description
1 polymer ?
#
loop_
_entity_poly.entity_id
_entity_poly.type
_entity_poly.pdbx_seq_one_letter_code
_entity_poly.pdbx_strand_id
1 'polypeptide(L)'
;VWTNHQTLGVDPDRLAVAGLSAGGNLAAAVALLARDRKGPRLCLQVPLYGELDCRLETPSSQEITDRKVWCRDNCRISWDKVLSPGHMPTQYESPALAKDLGGLPPLFSFIGQLDPGRDENLTYWSRLMAAGVPVECHVFPGCYHCFELSVPEAEVSKQAYELTYAALRRAFSKG
;
A
#
# COMPACT_ATOMS: atom_id res chain seq x y z
N VAL A 1 -6.73 -3.34 -18.76
CA VAL A 1 -5.43 -2.93 -19.35
C VAL A 1 -4.76 -4.15 -19.98
N TRP A 2 -4.37 -5.15 -19.20
CA TRP A 2 -3.60 -6.31 -19.69
C TRP A 2 -4.26 -7.03 -20.89
N THR A 3 -5.55 -7.36 -20.79
CA THR A 3 -6.32 -8.04 -21.84
C THR A 3 -6.38 -7.24 -23.15
N ASN A 4 -6.33 -5.90 -23.05
CA ASN A 4 -6.48 -4.97 -24.18
C ASN A 4 -5.17 -4.20 -24.47
N HIS A 5 -4.02 -4.74 -24.05
CA HIS A 5 -2.73 -4.05 -24.13
C HIS A 5 -2.38 -3.60 -25.55
N GLN A 6 -2.66 -4.43 -26.55
CA GLN A 6 -2.40 -4.09 -27.96
C GLN A 6 -3.23 -2.88 -28.42
N THR A 7 -4.54 -2.87 -28.10
CA THR A 7 -5.44 -1.76 -28.45
C THR A 7 -5.07 -0.47 -27.72
N LEU A 8 -4.55 -0.59 -26.49
CA LEU A 8 -4.14 0.54 -25.66
C LEU A 8 -2.71 1.01 -25.94
N GLY A 9 -1.94 0.28 -26.72
CA GLY A 9 -0.54 0.60 -27.01
C GLY A 9 0.36 0.53 -25.78
N VAL A 10 0.03 -0.33 -24.80
CA VAL A 10 0.80 -0.49 -23.56
C VAL A 10 1.59 -1.78 -23.56
N ASP A 11 2.73 -1.76 -22.90
CA ASP A 11 3.57 -2.94 -22.72
C ASP A 11 3.00 -3.81 -21.58
N PRO A 12 2.55 -5.06 -21.83
CA PRO A 12 1.96 -5.92 -20.84
C PRO A 12 2.94 -6.40 -19.75
N ASP A 13 4.26 -6.33 -19.99
CA ASP A 13 5.30 -6.71 -19.05
C ASP A 13 5.74 -5.55 -18.16
N ARG A 14 5.27 -4.33 -18.42
CA ARG A 14 5.56 -3.10 -17.67
C ARG A 14 4.30 -2.51 -17.04
N LEU A 15 3.58 -3.35 -16.31
CA LEU A 15 2.40 -2.93 -15.55
C LEU A 15 2.75 -2.80 -14.07
N ALA A 16 2.37 -1.69 -13.48
CA ALA A 16 2.44 -1.46 -12.04
C ALA A 16 1.06 -1.19 -11.47
N VAL A 17 0.87 -1.45 -10.19
CA VAL A 17 -0.32 -1.05 -9.43
C VAL A 17 0.09 -0.06 -8.35
N ALA A 18 -0.64 1.04 -8.23
CA ALA A 18 -0.37 2.07 -7.25
C ALA A 18 -1.66 2.59 -6.61
N GLY A 19 -1.58 3.01 -5.37
CA GLY A 19 -2.70 3.61 -4.65
C GLY A 19 -2.28 4.18 -3.30
N LEU A 20 -3.09 5.10 -2.81
CA LEU A 20 -2.89 5.86 -1.58
C LEU A 20 -3.97 5.46 -0.57
N SER A 21 -3.66 5.30 0.71
CA SER A 21 -4.63 5.03 1.77
C SER A 21 -5.51 3.80 1.46
N ALA A 22 -6.81 3.94 1.35
CA ALA A 22 -7.71 2.88 0.88
C ALA A 22 -7.31 2.37 -0.51
N GLY A 23 -6.83 3.24 -1.41
CA GLY A 23 -6.24 2.84 -2.70
C GLY A 23 -4.95 2.04 -2.53
N GLY A 24 -4.17 2.28 -1.47
CA GLY A 24 -3.00 1.49 -1.09
C GLY A 24 -3.40 0.06 -0.69
N ASN A 25 -4.48 -0.09 0.06
CA ASN A 25 -5.08 -1.40 0.33
C ASN A 25 -5.44 -2.11 -0.98
N LEU A 26 -6.18 -1.42 -1.87
CA LEU A 26 -6.58 -1.98 -3.16
C LEU A 26 -5.36 -2.35 -4.03
N ALA A 27 -4.29 -1.58 -3.99
CA ALA A 27 -3.07 -1.89 -4.73
C ALA A 27 -2.43 -3.19 -4.24
N ALA A 28 -2.31 -3.39 -2.93
CA ALA A 28 -1.81 -4.62 -2.35
C ALA A 28 -2.75 -5.81 -2.63
N ALA A 29 -4.06 -5.61 -2.52
CA ALA A 29 -5.06 -6.63 -2.85
C ALA A 29 -5.01 -7.05 -4.32
N VAL A 30 -4.86 -6.10 -5.24
CA VAL A 30 -4.71 -6.38 -6.69
C VAL A 30 -3.42 -7.15 -6.97
N ALA A 31 -2.31 -6.83 -6.28
CA ALA A 31 -1.07 -7.59 -6.42
C ALA A 31 -1.25 -9.06 -5.98
N LEU A 32 -1.93 -9.30 -4.86
CA LEU A 32 -2.30 -10.64 -4.40
C LEU A 32 -3.20 -11.36 -5.42
N LEU A 33 -4.27 -10.70 -5.89
CA LEU A 33 -5.19 -11.25 -6.87
C LEU A 33 -4.50 -11.59 -8.19
N ALA A 34 -3.61 -10.73 -8.69
CA ALA A 34 -2.88 -10.94 -9.93
C ALA A 34 -2.00 -12.21 -9.84
N ARG A 35 -1.28 -12.38 -8.73
CA ARG A 35 -0.50 -13.59 -8.46
C ARG A 35 -1.39 -14.83 -8.36
N ASP A 36 -2.38 -14.80 -7.50
CA ASP A 36 -3.18 -15.99 -7.14
C ASP A 36 -4.04 -16.49 -8.31
N ARG A 37 -4.51 -15.57 -9.13
CA ARG A 37 -5.31 -15.88 -10.33
C ARG A 37 -4.48 -16.06 -11.60
N LYS A 38 -3.13 -16.05 -11.49
CA LYS A 38 -2.23 -16.14 -12.65
C LYS A 38 -2.56 -15.08 -13.71
N GLY A 39 -2.90 -13.87 -13.22
CA GLY A 39 -3.20 -12.70 -14.03
C GLY A 39 -1.92 -12.01 -14.56
N PRO A 40 -2.00 -10.71 -14.86
CA PRO A 40 -0.85 -9.95 -15.37
C PRO A 40 0.30 -9.96 -14.38
N ARG A 41 1.51 -10.15 -14.90
CA ARG A 41 2.73 -9.94 -14.12
C ARG A 41 2.91 -8.45 -13.87
N LEU A 42 2.91 -8.06 -12.60
CA LEU A 42 3.20 -6.68 -12.21
C LEU A 42 4.69 -6.49 -11.98
N CYS A 43 5.25 -5.41 -12.50
CA CYS A 43 6.67 -5.05 -12.32
C CYS A 43 6.91 -4.30 -10.99
N LEU A 44 5.87 -3.69 -10.40
CA LEU A 44 5.92 -2.99 -9.12
C LEU A 44 4.53 -2.89 -8.48
N GLN A 45 4.47 -2.99 -7.15
CA GLN A 45 3.32 -2.56 -6.35
C GLN A 45 3.72 -1.35 -5.50
N VAL A 46 2.82 -0.35 -5.45
CA VAL A 46 3.05 0.93 -4.75
C VAL A 46 1.87 1.23 -3.81
N PRO A 47 1.69 0.45 -2.74
CA PRO A 47 0.65 0.70 -1.74
C PRO A 47 1.15 1.75 -0.74
N LEU A 48 0.93 3.04 -1.01
CA LEU A 48 1.36 4.12 -0.13
C LEU A 48 0.44 4.21 1.08
N TYR A 49 1.02 4.15 2.29
CA TYR A 49 0.30 4.20 3.57
C TYR A 49 -1.06 3.50 3.53
N GLY A 50 -1.08 2.27 3.00
CA GLY A 50 -2.31 1.49 2.83
C GLY A 50 -2.94 1.09 4.16
N GLU A 51 -4.28 1.11 4.23
CA GLU A 51 -5.02 0.49 5.33
C GLU A 51 -5.06 -1.03 5.12
N LEU A 52 -4.03 -1.75 5.61
CA LEU A 52 -3.79 -3.14 5.25
C LEU A 52 -4.42 -4.16 6.20
N ASP A 53 -4.74 -3.76 7.44
CA ASP A 53 -5.19 -4.67 8.50
C ASP A 53 -6.47 -4.23 9.18
N CYS A 54 -7.56 -4.90 8.85
CA CYS A 54 -8.89 -4.61 9.40
C CYS A 54 -9.03 -4.92 10.90
N ARG A 55 -8.08 -5.61 11.52
CA ARG A 55 -8.15 -5.95 12.95
C ARG A 55 -7.87 -4.75 13.85
N LEU A 56 -7.09 -3.77 13.36
CA LEU A 56 -6.72 -2.56 14.11
C LEU A 56 -6.11 -2.86 15.50
N GLU A 57 -5.26 -3.90 15.58
CA GLU A 57 -4.68 -4.38 16.85
C GLU A 57 -3.25 -3.87 17.09
N THR A 58 -2.68 -3.11 16.17
CA THR A 58 -1.32 -2.59 16.28
C THR A 58 -1.24 -1.40 17.25
N PRO A 59 -0.09 -1.15 17.90
CA PRO A 59 0.08 0.03 18.76
C PRO A 59 -0.30 1.33 18.06
N SER A 60 0.19 1.60 16.83
CA SER A 60 -0.13 2.84 16.11
C SER A 60 -1.62 2.99 15.83
N SER A 61 -2.33 1.90 15.51
CA SER A 61 -3.77 1.93 15.29
C SER A 61 -4.56 2.27 16.56
N GLN A 62 -3.97 2.16 17.74
CA GLN A 62 -4.60 2.47 19.03
C GLN A 62 -4.18 3.83 19.59
N GLU A 63 -2.91 4.23 19.42
CA GLU A 63 -2.34 5.44 20.03
C GLU A 63 -2.60 6.73 19.25
N ILE A 64 -2.76 6.64 17.91
CA ILE A 64 -2.99 7.83 17.07
C ILE A 64 -4.47 8.21 17.12
N THR A 65 -4.81 9.16 18.00
CA THR A 65 -6.19 9.54 18.32
C THR A 65 -6.54 11.00 18.03
N ASP A 66 -5.60 11.81 17.54
CA ASP A 66 -5.86 13.23 17.22
C ASP A 66 -6.79 13.34 16.01
N ARG A 67 -8.00 13.88 16.27
CA ARG A 67 -9.06 14.03 15.26
C ARG A 67 -8.81 15.14 14.23
N LYS A 68 -7.71 15.89 14.35
CA LYS A 68 -7.30 16.89 13.35
C LYS A 68 -6.66 16.25 12.13
N VAL A 69 -6.25 15.00 12.25
CA VAL A 69 -5.67 14.17 11.19
C VAL A 69 -6.41 12.84 11.11
N TRP A 70 -6.08 12.02 10.11
CA TRP A 70 -6.58 10.65 10.05
C TRP A 70 -6.12 9.88 11.30
N CYS A 71 -7.06 9.28 12.01
CA CYS A 71 -6.80 8.68 13.31
C CYS A 71 -7.53 7.34 13.49
N ARG A 72 -7.32 6.70 14.64
CA ARG A 72 -7.96 5.43 15.02
C ARG A 72 -9.46 5.38 14.72
N ASP A 73 -10.20 6.44 15.10
CA ASP A 73 -11.66 6.47 14.91
C ASP A 73 -12.04 6.45 13.42
N ASN A 74 -11.25 7.12 12.58
CA ASN A 74 -11.44 7.11 11.13
C ASN A 74 -11.18 5.71 10.55
N CYS A 75 -10.10 5.04 10.96
CA CYS A 75 -9.80 3.67 10.51
C CYS A 75 -10.94 2.71 10.86
N ARG A 76 -11.47 2.78 12.10
CA ARG A 76 -12.60 1.95 12.51
C ARG A 76 -13.84 2.20 11.64
N ILE A 77 -14.21 3.48 11.43
CA ILE A 77 -15.36 3.83 10.58
C ILE A 77 -15.15 3.36 9.13
N SER A 78 -13.92 3.49 8.61
CA SER A 78 -13.55 3.03 7.27
C SER A 78 -13.81 1.52 7.13
N TRP A 79 -13.26 0.72 8.04
CA TRP A 79 -13.47 -0.73 8.01
C TRP A 79 -14.92 -1.15 8.22
N ASP A 80 -15.67 -0.46 9.09
CA ASP A 80 -17.12 -0.70 9.29
C ASP A 80 -17.94 -0.43 8.01
N LYS A 81 -17.43 0.41 7.10
CA LYS A 81 -18.07 0.67 5.80
C LYS A 81 -17.66 -0.33 4.72
N VAL A 82 -16.45 -0.87 4.79
CA VAL A 82 -15.93 -1.84 3.82
C VAL A 82 -16.43 -3.24 4.13
N LEU A 83 -16.49 -3.61 5.40
CA LEU A 83 -16.86 -4.95 5.84
C LEU A 83 -18.31 -4.96 6.35
N SER A 84 -19.13 -5.82 5.77
CA SER A 84 -20.50 -6.04 6.28
C SER A 84 -20.46 -6.73 7.64
N PRO A 85 -21.43 -6.46 8.54
CA PRO A 85 -21.51 -7.16 9.83
C PRO A 85 -21.53 -8.67 9.66
N GLY A 86 -20.67 -9.38 10.40
CA GLY A 86 -20.55 -10.84 10.34
C GLY A 86 -19.75 -11.38 9.14
N HIS A 87 -19.30 -10.52 8.24
CA HIS A 87 -18.41 -10.92 7.15
C HIS A 87 -17.02 -11.24 7.67
N MET A 88 -16.50 -12.40 7.29
CA MET A 88 -15.11 -12.79 7.58
C MET A 88 -14.19 -12.26 6.47
N PRO A 89 -13.35 -11.25 6.76
CA PRO A 89 -12.52 -10.64 5.74
C PRO A 89 -11.50 -11.62 5.17
N THR A 90 -11.26 -11.50 3.88
CA THR A 90 -10.24 -12.26 3.16
C THR A 90 -8.96 -11.42 2.98
N GLN A 91 -7.89 -12.06 2.50
CA GLN A 91 -6.65 -11.37 2.13
C GLN A 91 -6.83 -10.34 1.00
N TYR A 92 -7.94 -10.37 0.27
CA TYR A 92 -8.23 -9.42 -0.81
C TYR A 92 -8.99 -8.19 -0.33
N GLU A 93 -9.47 -8.21 0.89
CA GLU A 93 -10.06 -7.05 1.57
C GLU A 93 -9.06 -6.46 2.57
N SER A 94 -8.32 -7.34 3.26
CA SER A 94 -7.32 -6.99 4.26
C SER A 94 -6.01 -7.73 3.96
N PRO A 95 -5.10 -7.15 3.16
CA PRO A 95 -3.87 -7.79 2.70
C PRO A 95 -2.96 -8.32 3.81
N ALA A 96 -3.00 -7.73 4.99
CA ALA A 96 -2.27 -8.23 6.17
C ALA A 96 -2.68 -9.65 6.59
N LEU A 97 -3.88 -10.12 6.22
CA LEU A 97 -4.34 -11.48 6.49
C LEU A 97 -3.73 -12.54 5.57
N ALA A 98 -3.08 -12.14 4.48
CA ALA A 98 -2.43 -13.09 3.56
C ALA A 98 -1.38 -13.91 4.31
N LYS A 99 -1.48 -15.24 4.22
CA LYS A 99 -0.54 -16.17 4.88
C LYS A 99 0.77 -16.28 4.09
N ASP A 100 0.69 -16.26 2.78
CA ASP A 100 1.81 -16.34 1.86
C ASP A 100 1.93 -15.04 1.05
N LEU A 101 3.12 -14.43 1.09
CA LEU A 101 3.48 -13.23 0.33
C LEU A 101 4.56 -13.50 -0.72
N GLY A 102 4.98 -14.76 -0.89
CA GLY A 102 5.95 -15.15 -1.91
C GLY A 102 5.44 -14.88 -3.33
N GLY A 103 6.36 -14.55 -4.23
CA GLY A 103 6.04 -14.32 -5.65
C GLY A 103 5.25 -13.05 -5.96
N LEU A 104 5.03 -12.17 -4.98
CA LEU A 104 4.46 -10.84 -5.22
C LEU A 104 5.47 -9.94 -5.94
N PRO A 105 5.01 -8.93 -6.68
CA PRO A 105 5.91 -7.96 -7.31
C PRO A 105 6.71 -7.18 -6.28
N PRO A 106 7.91 -6.65 -6.66
CA PRO A 106 8.64 -5.72 -5.82
C PRO A 106 7.72 -4.63 -5.27
N LEU A 107 8.00 -4.19 -4.04
CA LEU A 107 7.22 -3.14 -3.38
C LEU A 107 8.03 -1.85 -3.25
N PHE A 108 7.40 -0.74 -3.54
CA PHE A 108 7.78 0.59 -3.03
C PHE A 108 6.64 1.13 -2.16
N SER A 109 6.96 1.67 -0.99
CA SER A 109 5.97 2.32 -0.14
C SER A 109 6.60 3.36 0.79
N PHE A 110 5.79 4.26 1.32
CA PHE A 110 6.15 5.10 2.44
C PHE A 110 4.97 5.31 3.38
N ILE A 111 5.26 5.78 4.60
CA ILE A 111 4.27 6.11 5.61
C ILE A 111 4.79 7.19 6.54
N GLY A 112 3.90 8.00 7.10
CA GLY A 112 4.22 8.93 8.17
C GLY A 112 4.37 8.22 9.52
N GLN A 113 5.29 8.68 10.37
CA GLN A 113 5.48 8.11 11.71
C GLN A 113 4.23 8.25 12.59
N LEU A 114 3.42 9.29 12.38
CA LEU A 114 2.19 9.58 13.12
C LEU A 114 0.94 9.09 12.38
N ASP A 115 1.09 8.05 11.55
CA ASP A 115 -0.01 7.41 10.83
C ASP A 115 -0.56 6.23 11.66
N PRO A 116 -1.88 6.09 11.85
CA PRO A 116 -2.46 4.94 12.56
C PRO A 116 -2.15 3.60 11.88
N GLY A 117 -1.93 3.58 10.56
CA GLY A 117 -1.53 2.41 9.79
C GLY A 117 -0.03 2.08 9.83
N ARG A 118 0.80 2.84 10.57
CA ARG A 118 2.26 2.68 10.57
C ARG A 118 2.70 1.25 10.85
N ASP A 119 2.28 0.68 11.95
CA ASP A 119 2.82 -0.60 12.43
C ASP A 119 2.34 -1.79 11.58
N GLU A 120 1.12 -1.72 11.03
CA GLU A 120 0.63 -2.73 10.10
C GLU A 120 1.40 -2.72 8.78
N ASN A 121 1.74 -1.52 8.26
CA ASN A 121 2.57 -1.39 7.07
C ASN A 121 3.99 -1.91 7.32
N LEU A 122 4.64 -1.55 8.43
CA LEU A 122 5.95 -2.07 8.82
C LEU A 122 5.95 -3.59 8.92
N THR A 123 4.91 -4.16 9.53
CA THR A 123 4.73 -5.61 9.65
C THR A 123 4.57 -6.27 8.28
N TYR A 124 3.75 -5.69 7.41
CA TYR A 124 3.51 -6.20 6.06
C TYR A 124 4.80 -6.16 5.22
N TRP A 125 5.55 -5.06 5.26
CA TRP A 125 6.84 -4.93 4.56
C TRP A 125 7.87 -5.94 5.06
N SER A 126 7.97 -6.12 6.38
CA SER A 126 8.85 -7.13 6.97
C SER A 126 8.51 -8.54 6.50
N ARG A 127 7.22 -8.88 6.43
CA ARG A 127 6.75 -10.18 5.93
C ARG A 127 7.02 -10.37 4.44
N LEU A 128 6.92 -9.32 3.63
CA LEU A 128 7.30 -9.36 2.21
C LEU A 128 8.79 -9.67 2.06
N MET A 129 9.66 -8.97 2.80
CA MET A 129 11.10 -9.24 2.80
C MET A 129 11.41 -10.68 3.21
N ALA A 130 10.77 -11.18 4.27
CA ALA A 130 10.92 -12.56 4.72
C ALA A 130 10.46 -13.60 3.68
N ALA A 131 9.51 -13.23 2.82
CA ALA A 131 9.04 -14.03 1.69
C ALA A 131 9.90 -13.90 0.42
N GLY A 132 11.02 -13.16 0.49
CA GLY A 132 11.94 -12.97 -0.64
C GLY A 132 11.50 -11.92 -1.66
N VAL A 133 10.50 -11.10 -1.33
CA VAL A 133 10.04 -9.99 -2.18
C VAL A 133 10.94 -8.76 -1.96
N PRO A 134 11.49 -8.13 -3.01
CA PRO A 134 12.23 -6.88 -2.88
C PRO A 134 11.34 -5.75 -2.35
N VAL A 135 11.80 -5.06 -1.31
CA VAL A 135 11.05 -3.96 -0.67
C VAL A 135 11.92 -2.72 -0.55
N GLU A 136 11.41 -1.61 -1.04
CA GLU A 136 11.91 -0.27 -0.73
C GLU A 136 10.81 0.46 0.05
N CYS A 137 11.10 0.86 1.29
CA CYS A 137 10.12 1.51 2.14
C CYS A 137 10.73 2.64 2.96
N HIS A 138 9.92 3.67 3.26
CA HIS A 138 10.36 4.85 3.99
C HIS A 138 9.36 5.21 5.08
N VAL A 139 9.86 5.60 6.26
CA VAL A 139 9.06 6.17 7.34
C VAL A 139 9.48 7.61 7.54
N PHE A 140 8.54 8.54 7.39
CA PHE A 140 8.81 9.98 7.53
C PHE A 140 8.53 10.45 8.96
N PRO A 141 9.57 10.87 9.72
CA PRO A 141 9.40 11.33 11.09
C PRO A 141 8.47 12.54 11.18
N GLY A 142 7.58 12.57 12.19
CA GLY A 142 6.68 13.68 12.46
C GLY A 142 5.55 13.87 11.43
N CYS A 143 5.49 13.03 10.38
CA CYS A 143 4.46 13.12 9.36
C CYS A 143 3.24 12.26 9.74
N TYR A 144 2.05 12.76 9.42
CA TYR A 144 0.76 12.10 9.60
C TYR A 144 0.24 11.50 8.28
N HIS A 145 -0.89 10.85 8.32
CA HIS A 145 -1.53 10.23 7.14
C HIS A 145 -1.79 11.26 6.02
N CYS A 146 -1.40 10.95 4.78
CA CYS A 146 -1.54 11.83 3.62
C CYS A 146 -0.84 13.21 3.78
N PHE A 147 0.28 13.27 4.50
CA PHE A 147 0.99 14.53 4.74
C PHE A 147 1.42 15.24 3.44
N GLU A 148 1.81 14.46 2.44
CA GLU A 148 2.28 15.00 1.16
C GLU A 148 1.15 15.61 0.32
N LEU A 149 -0.09 15.15 0.51
CA LEU A 149 -1.27 15.77 -0.11
C LEU A 149 -1.71 17.02 0.65
N SER A 150 -1.57 17.00 1.98
CA SER A 150 -2.01 18.08 2.86
C SER A 150 -1.08 19.29 2.82
N VAL A 151 0.22 19.05 2.68
CA VAL A 151 1.26 20.10 2.66
C VAL A 151 2.25 19.82 1.53
N PRO A 152 1.83 19.93 0.25
CA PRO A 152 2.64 19.52 -0.91
C PRO A 152 3.93 20.31 -1.07
N GLU A 153 3.96 21.55 -0.58
CA GLU A 153 5.13 22.43 -0.68
C GLU A 153 6.23 22.14 0.35
N ALA A 154 5.95 21.32 1.38
CA ALA A 154 6.96 20.94 2.36
C ALA A 154 8.06 20.08 1.71
N GLU A 155 9.32 20.29 2.12
CA GLU A 155 10.45 19.53 1.58
C GLU A 155 10.29 18.01 1.77
N VAL A 156 9.74 17.59 2.91
CA VAL A 156 9.45 16.18 3.18
C VAL A 156 8.41 15.61 2.21
N SER A 157 7.42 16.40 1.81
CA SER A 157 6.40 15.99 0.83
C SER A 157 7.00 15.86 -0.57
N LYS A 158 7.82 16.82 -0.98
CA LYS A 158 8.56 16.76 -2.26
C LYS A 158 9.46 15.54 -2.30
N GLN A 159 10.19 15.25 -1.20
CA GLN A 159 11.02 14.06 -1.09
C GLN A 159 10.20 12.76 -1.25
N ALA A 160 9.01 12.67 -0.64
CA ALA A 160 8.14 11.52 -0.77
C ALA A 160 7.68 11.29 -2.23
N TYR A 161 7.33 12.37 -2.96
CA TYR A 161 7.02 12.29 -4.39
C TYR A 161 8.22 11.89 -5.23
N GLU A 162 9.39 12.48 -5.01
CA GLU A 162 10.60 12.16 -5.76
C GLU A 162 10.99 10.69 -5.64
N LEU A 163 10.94 10.14 -4.42
CA LEU A 163 11.21 8.72 -4.17
C LEU A 163 10.20 7.83 -4.89
N THR A 164 8.91 8.19 -4.85
CA THR A 164 7.86 7.44 -5.54
C THR A 164 8.07 7.44 -7.06
N TYR A 165 8.34 8.61 -7.65
CA TYR A 165 8.59 8.70 -9.09
C TYR A 165 9.89 8.00 -9.50
N ALA A 166 10.92 8.04 -8.65
CA ALA A 166 12.16 7.32 -8.89
C ALA A 166 11.94 5.80 -8.90
N ALA A 167 11.15 5.28 -7.97
CA ALA A 167 10.78 3.85 -7.92
C ALA A 167 10.02 3.42 -9.19
N LEU A 168 9.01 4.19 -9.60
CA LEU A 168 8.25 3.93 -10.83
C LEU A 168 9.15 3.96 -12.07
N ARG A 169 10.00 4.99 -12.21
CA ARG A 169 10.95 5.08 -13.33
C ARG A 169 11.87 3.87 -13.39
N ARG A 170 12.43 3.44 -12.24
CA ARG A 170 13.29 2.23 -12.19
C ARG A 170 12.54 0.98 -12.60
N ALA A 171 11.28 0.82 -12.17
CA ALA A 171 10.49 -0.35 -12.51
C ALA A 171 10.17 -0.42 -14.00
N PHE A 172 9.87 0.72 -14.62
CA PHE A 172 9.55 0.79 -16.05
C PHE A 172 10.78 0.81 -16.97
N SER A 173 11.98 1.09 -16.44
CA SER A 173 13.22 1.11 -17.22
C SER A 173 13.92 -0.25 -17.30
N LYS A 174 13.51 -1.23 -16.51
CA LYS A 174 14.06 -2.58 -16.57
C LYS A 174 13.40 -3.33 -17.74
N GLY A 175 14.02 -3.28 -18.87
CA GLY A 175 13.75 -4.08 -20.06
C GLY A 175 14.94 -4.89 -20.46
#